data_22b8e36b92ef90fd80957b89cf42cd00
#
_entry.id   22b8e36b92ef90fd80957b89cf42cd00
#
_cell.length_a   1.000
_cell.length_b   1.000
_cell.length_c   1.000
_cell.angle_alpha   90.00
_cell.angle_beta   90.00
_cell.angle_gamma   90.00
#
_symmetry.space_group_name_H-M   'P 1'
#
loop_
_entity.id
_entity.type
_entity.pdbx_description
1 polymer ?
#
loop_
_entity_poly.entity_id
_entity_poly.type
_entity_poly.pdbx_seq_one_letter_code
_entity_poly.pdbx_strand_id
1 'polypeptide(L)'
;MSKSSEGQLGGWWKLILWLLLLLVQGVCAGCASIPSREFRQQLGRPIPFQELLEGDAHRDERVVLGGYILETVNEPDGTRLTLLQAPLDSRNKPKSQDLSQGRFVVRTEKFLDPAIYRKDRKVTVGGKVWGASPQPLGNRTYQYPVIKAEELYLWPKEPLYTRPYYPYYDYWYYPWHRYPYYPYPWYPW
;
A
#
# COMPACT_ATOMS: atom_id res chain seq x y z
N MET A 1 -64.29 -6.00 -34.19
CA MET A 1 -63.21 -5.03 -34.31
C MET A 1 -62.48 -5.01 -33.00
N SER A 2 -61.42 -5.80 -32.91
CA SER A 2 -60.54 -5.92 -31.73
C SER A 2 -59.32 -5.05 -31.99
N LYS A 3 -59.06 -4.06 -31.16
CA LYS A 3 -57.90 -3.18 -31.26
C LYS A 3 -56.94 -3.51 -30.12
N SER A 4 -55.86 -4.10 -30.50
CA SER A 4 -54.76 -4.62 -29.71
C SER A 4 -54.16 -3.59 -28.74
N SER A 5 -53.99 -4.02 -27.50
CA SER A 5 -53.34 -3.32 -26.39
C SER A 5 -51.82 -3.67 -26.29
N GLU A 6 -51.09 -3.53 -27.39
CA GLU A 6 -49.64 -3.92 -27.46
C GLU A 6 -48.65 -2.76 -27.32
N GLY A 7 -49.01 -1.64 -26.70
CA GLY A 7 -48.17 -0.43 -26.74
C GLY A 7 -47.49 0.04 -25.46
N GLN A 8 -47.76 -0.52 -24.27
CA GLN A 8 -47.31 0.12 -23.02
C GLN A 8 -46.20 -0.60 -22.22
N LEU A 9 -45.82 -1.80 -22.59
CA LEU A 9 -44.73 -2.53 -21.87
C LEU A 9 -43.32 -2.16 -22.32
N GLY A 10 -43.16 -1.49 -23.47
CA GLY A 10 -41.83 -1.17 -24.04
C GLY A 10 -41.06 -0.01 -23.39
N GLY A 11 -41.73 0.87 -22.64
CA GLY A 11 -41.11 2.06 -22.04
C GLY A 11 -40.39 1.77 -20.75
N TRP A 12 -40.94 0.97 -19.91
CA TRP A 12 -40.39 0.68 -18.57
C TRP A 12 -39.15 -0.17 -18.61
N TRP A 13 -39.02 -1.07 -19.57
CA TRP A 13 -37.78 -1.85 -19.79
C TRP A 13 -36.61 -0.97 -20.14
N LYS A 14 -36.80 0.04 -20.95
CA LYS A 14 -35.77 1.01 -21.30
C LYS A 14 -35.34 1.81 -20.07
N LEU A 15 -36.26 2.25 -19.24
CA LEU A 15 -35.96 2.94 -18.00
C LEU A 15 -35.18 2.06 -16.99
N ILE A 16 -35.58 0.79 -16.84
CA ILE A 16 -34.91 -0.18 -15.99
C ILE A 16 -33.49 -0.46 -16.52
N LEU A 17 -33.32 -0.62 -17.83
CA LEU A 17 -31.99 -0.78 -18.46
C LEU A 17 -31.11 0.45 -18.25
N TRP A 18 -31.64 1.65 -18.38
CA TRP A 18 -30.88 2.90 -18.12
C TRP A 18 -30.51 3.04 -16.64
N LEU A 19 -31.37 2.67 -15.72
CA LEU A 19 -31.11 2.65 -14.28
C LEU A 19 -30.05 1.62 -13.92
N LEU A 20 -30.13 0.41 -14.49
CA LEU A 20 -29.08 -0.61 -14.33
C LEU A 20 -27.72 -0.19 -14.89
N LEU A 21 -27.72 0.48 -16.07
CA LEU A 21 -26.51 1.01 -16.67
C LEU A 21 -25.86 2.10 -15.80
N LEU A 22 -26.66 3.00 -15.23
CA LEU A 22 -26.21 4.01 -14.28
C LEU A 22 -25.67 3.41 -12.98
N LEU A 23 -26.32 2.34 -12.48
CA LEU A 23 -25.87 1.64 -11.27
C LEU A 23 -24.52 0.94 -11.49
N VAL A 24 -24.30 0.35 -12.67
CA VAL A 24 -23.04 -0.30 -13.03
C VAL A 24 -21.88 0.69 -13.17
N GLN A 25 -22.15 1.91 -13.68
CA GLN A 25 -21.13 2.96 -13.76
C GLN A 25 -20.68 3.49 -12.38
N GLY A 26 -21.55 3.45 -11.38
CA GLY A 26 -21.23 3.86 -10.00
C GLY A 26 -20.27 2.92 -9.26
N VAL A 27 -20.21 1.64 -9.64
CA VAL A 27 -19.39 0.64 -8.94
C VAL A 27 -17.92 0.65 -9.37
N CYS A 28 -17.59 1.22 -10.53
CA CYS A 28 -16.21 1.24 -11.05
C CYS A 28 -15.29 2.34 -10.43
N ALA A 29 -15.81 3.18 -9.55
CA ALA A 29 -15.05 4.32 -8.99
C ALA A 29 -14.10 3.97 -7.81
N GLY A 30 -13.92 2.70 -7.46
CA GLY A 30 -13.32 2.27 -6.18
C GLY A 30 -11.85 1.83 -6.18
N CYS A 31 -11.09 1.94 -7.27
CA CYS A 31 -9.66 1.62 -7.22
C CYS A 31 -8.86 2.84 -6.76
N ALA A 32 -8.74 3.02 -5.44
CA ALA A 32 -7.80 3.98 -4.85
C ALA A 32 -6.37 3.54 -5.17
N SER A 33 -5.80 4.06 -6.25
CA SER A 33 -4.38 3.88 -6.56
C SER A 33 -3.57 4.95 -5.83
N ILE A 34 -2.47 4.56 -5.20
CA ILE A 34 -1.57 5.48 -4.51
C ILE A 34 -0.30 5.63 -5.32
N PRO A 35 0.13 6.87 -5.54
CA PRO A 35 -0.60 8.12 -5.28
C PRO A 35 -1.83 8.29 -6.16
N SER A 36 -2.75 9.14 -5.73
CA SER A 36 -3.95 9.51 -6.51
C SER A 36 -3.59 10.03 -7.90
N ARG A 37 -4.56 10.01 -8.83
CA ARG A 37 -4.33 10.58 -10.18
C ARG A 37 -3.98 12.05 -10.13
N GLU A 38 -4.64 12.78 -9.23
CA GLU A 38 -4.43 14.22 -9.03
C GLU A 38 -3.02 14.51 -8.54
N PHE A 39 -2.55 13.77 -7.53
CA PHE A 39 -1.19 13.90 -7.03
C PHE A 39 -0.15 13.57 -8.11
N ARG A 40 -0.38 12.49 -8.89
CA ARG A 40 0.54 12.12 -10.00
C ARG A 40 0.69 13.18 -11.07
N GLN A 41 -0.38 13.91 -11.40
CA GLN A 41 -0.33 15.00 -12.39
C GLN A 41 0.51 16.20 -11.90
N GLN A 42 0.71 16.30 -10.60
CA GLN A 42 1.48 17.37 -9.96
C GLN A 42 2.92 16.95 -9.62
N LEU A 43 3.30 15.69 -9.90
CA LEU A 43 4.68 15.23 -9.80
C LEU A 43 5.51 15.81 -10.93
N GLY A 44 6.66 16.37 -10.57
CA GLY A 44 7.71 16.72 -11.52
C GLY A 44 8.51 15.50 -12.00
N ARG A 45 9.77 15.72 -12.33
CA ARG A 45 10.68 14.61 -12.63
C ARG A 45 10.87 13.75 -11.35
N PRO A 46 11.10 12.44 -11.49
CA PRO A 46 11.48 11.60 -10.35
C PRO A 46 12.79 12.11 -9.73
N ILE A 47 12.79 12.38 -8.43
CA ILE A 47 13.96 12.81 -7.66
C ILE A 47 14.55 11.56 -6.99
N PRO A 48 15.82 11.19 -7.27
CA PRO A 48 16.50 10.13 -6.57
C PRO A 48 16.57 10.43 -5.07
N PHE A 49 16.43 9.42 -4.22
CA PHE A 49 16.44 9.62 -2.78
C PHE A 49 17.73 10.26 -2.27
N GLN A 50 18.86 9.97 -2.92
CA GLN A 50 20.17 10.53 -2.55
C GLN A 50 20.23 12.04 -2.73
N GLU A 51 19.59 12.59 -3.78
CA GLU A 51 19.51 14.04 -3.97
C GLU A 51 18.78 14.74 -2.81
N LEU A 52 17.80 14.06 -2.19
CA LEU A 52 17.09 14.58 -1.02
C LEU A 52 17.94 14.64 0.25
N LEU A 53 19.04 13.87 0.32
CA LEU A 53 19.98 13.91 1.44
C LEU A 53 20.94 15.12 1.36
N GLU A 54 21.06 15.75 0.19
CA GLU A 54 22.00 16.86 -0.05
C GLU A 54 21.50 18.22 0.48
N GLY A 55 20.35 18.24 1.17
CA GLY A 55 19.82 19.43 1.80
C GLY A 55 18.56 19.99 1.18
N ASP A 56 18.43 21.33 1.09
CA ASP A 56 17.17 22.00 0.74
C ASP A 56 16.95 22.22 -0.76
N ALA A 57 17.76 21.61 -1.63
CA ALA A 57 17.73 21.84 -3.07
C ALA A 57 16.37 21.55 -3.73
N HIS A 58 15.58 20.64 -3.16
CA HIS A 58 14.29 20.19 -3.68
C HIS A 58 13.10 20.65 -2.83
N ARG A 59 13.29 21.75 -2.06
CA ARG A 59 12.21 22.29 -1.22
C ARG A 59 10.97 22.59 -2.03
N ASP A 60 9.78 22.26 -1.47
CA ASP A 60 8.45 22.41 -2.08
C ASP A 60 8.18 21.50 -3.29
N GLU A 61 9.14 20.72 -3.75
CA GLU A 61 8.89 19.73 -4.80
C GLU A 61 8.09 18.53 -4.24
N ARG A 62 7.21 17.97 -5.09
CA ARG A 62 6.41 16.80 -4.73
C ARG A 62 7.16 15.51 -5.05
N VAL A 63 7.17 14.61 -4.08
CA VAL A 63 7.82 13.30 -4.17
C VAL A 63 6.89 12.19 -3.73
N VAL A 64 7.14 10.97 -4.23
CA VAL A 64 6.54 9.74 -3.72
C VAL A 64 7.66 8.86 -3.18
N LEU A 65 7.60 8.58 -1.90
CA LEU A 65 8.59 7.75 -1.20
C LEU A 65 7.93 6.56 -0.52
N GLY A 66 8.64 5.45 -0.49
CA GLY A 66 8.24 4.27 0.26
C GLY A 66 9.19 3.97 1.38
N GLY A 67 8.69 3.31 2.42
CA GLY A 67 9.56 2.89 3.51
C GLY A 67 8.88 2.04 4.56
N TYR A 68 9.69 1.68 5.53
CA TYR A 68 9.29 0.95 6.74
C TYR A 68 9.31 1.88 7.92
N ILE A 69 8.26 1.87 8.73
CA ILE A 69 8.17 2.67 9.94
C ILE A 69 9.21 2.20 10.94
N LEU A 70 10.07 3.10 11.38
CA LEU A 70 11.00 2.89 12.50
C LEU A 70 10.41 3.38 13.81
N GLU A 71 9.74 4.55 13.75
CA GLU A 71 9.16 5.21 14.90
C GLU A 71 7.96 6.05 14.51
N THR A 72 6.98 6.11 15.40
CA THR A 72 5.78 6.98 15.29
C THR A 72 5.64 7.79 16.57
N VAL A 73 5.66 9.11 16.43
CA VAL A 73 5.53 10.04 17.56
C VAL A 73 4.39 11.02 17.28
N ASN A 74 3.43 11.06 18.18
CA ASN A 74 2.38 12.07 18.13
C ASN A 74 2.88 13.36 18.79
N GLU A 75 2.81 14.45 18.05
CA GLU A 75 3.17 15.81 18.46
C GLU A 75 1.87 16.65 18.58
N PRO A 76 1.88 17.78 19.25
CA PRO A 76 0.66 18.60 19.43
C PRO A 76 0.01 19.03 18.09
N ASP A 77 0.79 19.16 17.05
CA ASP A 77 0.40 19.62 15.71
C ASP A 77 0.23 18.48 14.68
N GLY A 78 0.26 17.20 15.13
CA GLY A 78 0.07 16.06 14.27
C GLY A 78 0.92 14.85 14.62
N THR A 79 1.38 14.13 13.62
CA THR A 79 2.21 12.93 13.81
C THR A 79 3.49 13.02 12.99
N ARG A 80 4.60 12.65 13.62
CA ARG A 80 5.91 12.48 13.00
C ARG A 80 6.22 10.98 12.87
N LEU A 81 6.51 10.54 11.64
CA LEU A 81 7.00 9.20 11.35
C LEU A 81 8.48 9.27 10.96
N THR A 82 9.30 8.42 11.56
CA THR A 82 10.66 8.16 11.07
C THR A 82 10.64 6.88 10.26
N LEU A 83 11.12 6.94 9.02
CA LEU A 83 11.03 5.85 8.06
C LEU A 83 12.40 5.42 7.55
N LEU A 84 12.60 4.12 7.39
CA LEU A 84 13.67 3.54 6.60
C LEU A 84 13.19 3.51 5.14
N GLN A 85 13.85 4.25 4.26
CA GLN A 85 13.49 4.31 2.85
C GLN A 85 13.61 2.91 2.21
N ALA A 86 12.70 2.60 1.30
CA ALA A 86 12.79 1.43 0.43
C ALA A 86 12.31 1.79 -0.98
N PRO A 87 12.98 1.28 -2.03
CA PRO A 87 12.51 1.49 -3.40
C PRO A 87 11.09 0.99 -3.59
N LEU A 88 10.34 1.65 -4.45
CA LEU A 88 8.97 1.28 -4.78
C LEU A 88 8.91 0.25 -5.93
N ASP A 89 7.91 -0.61 -5.90
CA ASP A 89 7.56 -1.47 -7.04
C ASP A 89 6.58 -0.75 -8.00
N SER A 90 6.13 -1.45 -9.04
CA SER A 90 5.19 -0.91 -10.03
C SER A 90 3.82 -0.51 -9.45
N ARG A 91 3.47 -0.97 -8.26
CA ARG A 91 2.26 -0.62 -7.53
C ARG A 91 2.51 0.42 -6.44
N ASN A 92 3.71 1.01 -6.44
CA ASN A 92 4.19 1.93 -5.40
C ASN A 92 4.26 1.31 -4.00
N LYS A 93 4.42 -0.02 -3.90
CA LYS A 93 4.64 -0.71 -2.63
C LYS A 93 6.13 -0.77 -2.32
N PRO A 94 6.56 -0.50 -1.06
CA PRO A 94 7.95 -0.63 -0.66
C PRO A 94 8.47 -2.06 -0.83
N LYS A 95 9.61 -2.20 -1.53
CA LYS A 95 10.36 -3.45 -1.71
C LYS A 95 11.06 -3.86 -0.40
N SER A 96 12.11 -4.68 -0.46
CA SER A 96 12.89 -5.06 0.71
C SER A 96 13.58 -3.85 1.35
N GLN A 97 13.62 -3.84 2.68
CA GLN A 97 14.38 -2.85 3.47
C GLN A 97 15.89 -2.95 3.26
N ASP A 98 16.40 -4.11 2.81
CA ASP A 98 17.82 -4.33 2.50
C ASP A 98 18.31 -3.47 1.32
N LEU A 99 17.38 -2.94 0.52
CA LEU A 99 17.65 -2.01 -0.59
C LEU A 99 17.56 -0.54 -0.16
N SER A 100 17.57 -0.27 1.14
CA SER A 100 17.44 1.07 1.67
C SER A 100 18.64 1.95 1.31
N GLN A 101 18.34 3.19 0.92
CA GLN A 101 19.33 4.23 0.68
C GLN A 101 19.48 5.19 1.87
N GLY A 102 18.67 5.03 2.92
CA GLY A 102 18.76 5.88 4.10
C GLY A 102 17.44 6.03 4.84
N ARG A 103 17.31 7.09 5.60
CA ARG A 103 16.15 7.39 6.43
C ARG A 103 15.58 8.75 6.09
N PHE A 104 14.27 8.91 6.31
CA PHE A 104 13.59 10.19 6.16
C PHE A 104 12.50 10.36 7.20
N VAL A 105 12.05 11.57 7.39
CA VAL A 105 10.98 11.93 8.31
C VAL A 105 9.76 12.36 7.52
N VAL A 106 8.60 11.91 7.96
CA VAL A 106 7.31 12.34 7.44
C VAL A 106 6.56 13.08 8.54
N ARG A 107 6.03 14.25 8.22
CA ARG A 107 5.11 15.00 9.08
C ARG A 107 3.72 15.05 8.45
N THR A 108 2.71 14.81 9.27
CA THR A 108 1.30 14.91 8.89
C THR A 108 0.52 15.59 10.01
N GLU A 109 -0.45 16.41 9.65
CA GLU A 109 -1.37 17.05 10.61
C GLU A 109 -2.40 16.05 11.18
N LYS A 110 -2.49 14.83 10.59
CA LYS A 110 -3.40 13.80 11.06
C LYS A 110 -2.82 13.07 12.26
N PHE A 111 -3.67 12.75 13.22
CA PHE A 111 -3.33 11.81 14.27
C PHE A 111 -3.23 10.40 13.68
N LEU A 112 -2.09 9.76 13.87
CA LEU A 112 -1.85 8.36 13.48
C LEU A 112 -1.66 7.54 14.76
N ASP A 113 -2.52 6.52 14.94
CA ASP A 113 -2.42 5.62 16.09
C ASP A 113 -1.13 4.78 16.01
N PRO A 114 -0.21 4.87 16.99
CA PRO A 114 1.05 4.11 17.00
C PRO A 114 0.84 2.59 17.06
N ALA A 115 -0.30 2.10 17.53
CA ALA A 115 -0.62 0.67 17.50
C ALA A 115 -0.87 0.16 16.08
N ILE A 116 -1.40 1.03 15.20
CA ILE A 116 -1.65 0.75 13.79
C ILE A 116 -0.39 1.05 12.97
N TYR A 117 0.19 2.24 13.14
CA TYR A 117 1.40 2.71 12.46
C TYR A 117 2.67 2.32 13.23
N ARG A 118 2.75 1.06 13.61
CA ARG A 118 3.87 0.52 14.40
C ARG A 118 5.09 0.24 13.56
N LYS A 119 6.22 0.02 14.23
CA LYS A 119 7.48 -0.39 13.62
C LYS A 119 7.30 -1.56 12.64
N ASP A 120 8.09 -1.57 11.58
CA ASP A 120 8.16 -2.55 10.49
C ASP A 120 6.92 -2.61 9.56
N ARG A 121 5.95 -1.69 9.72
CA ARG A 121 4.87 -1.55 8.74
C ARG A 121 5.36 -0.79 7.52
N LYS A 122 4.91 -1.25 6.34
CA LYS A 122 5.20 -0.61 5.05
C LYS A 122 4.25 0.55 4.84
N VAL A 123 4.79 1.70 4.43
CA VAL A 123 4.01 2.87 4.04
C VAL A 123 4.52 3.45 2.72
N THR A 124 3.61 4.05 1.98
CA THR A 124 3.92 4.90 0.83
C THR A 124 3.37 6.28 1.13
N VAL A 125 4.19 7.28 0.89
CA VAL A 125 3.91 8.69 1.17
C VAL A 125 4.06 9.49 -0.09
N GLY A 126 3.02 10.25 -0.44
CA GLY A 126 3.08 11.35 -1.38
C GLY A 126 3.07 12.66 -0.61
N GLY A 127 3.96 13.57 -0.92
CA GLY A 127 4.02 14.85 -0.21
C GLY A 127 5.08 15.80 -0.77
N LYS A 128 5.19 16.95 -0.12
CA LYS A 128 6.18 17.97 -0.46
C LYS A 128 7.43 17.83 0.40
N VAL A 129 8.58 18.01 -0.21
CA VAL A 129 9.84 18.15 0.49
C VAL A 129 9.81 19.45 1.31
N TRP A 130 9.93 19.36 2.62
CA TRP A 130 9.99 20.53 3.50
C TRP A 130 11.42 21.03 3.69
N GLY A 131 12.41 20.17 3.46
CA GLY A 131 13.84 20.43 3.66
C GLY A 131 14.51 19.23 4.32
N ALA A 132 15.61 19.46 4.99
CA ALA A 132 16.34 18.45 5.72
C ALA A 132 16.48 18.84 7.21
N SER A 133 16.46 17.84 8.09
CA SER A 133 16.63 18.00 9.54
C SER A 133 17.83 17.20 10.02
N PRO A 134 18.88 17.84 10.51
CA PRO A 134 20.01 17.13 11.11
C PRO A 134 19.59 16.49 12.43
N GLN A 135 19.72 15.18 12.56
CA GLN A 135 19.40 14.43 13.77
C GLN A 135 20.50 13.42 14.08
N PRO A 136 20.73 13.07 15.34
CA PRO A 136 21.73 12.07 15.69
C PRO A 136 21.28 10.69 15.19
N LEU A 137 22.21 9.97 14.58
CA LEU A 137 22.09 8.57 14.22
C LEU A 137 23.32 7.82 14.80
N GLY A 138 23.16 7.23 15.97
CA GLY A 138 24.30 6.75 16.76
C GLY A 138 25.25 7.91 17.10
N ASN A 139 26.52 7.78 16.76
CA ASN A 139 27.58 8.79 17.04
C ASN A 139 27.78 9.80 15.88
N ARG A 140 26.86 9.84 14.89
CA ARG A 140 26.97 10.72 13.72
C ARG A 140 25.73 11.56 13.57
N THR A 141 25.89 12.77 13.03
CA THR A 141 24.78 13.58 12.55
C THR A 141 24.38 13.10 11.17
N TYR A 142 23.11 12.78 10.99
CA TYR A 142 22.54 12.35 9.72
C TYR A 142 21.48 13.35 9.26
N GLN A 143 21.50 13.70 7.98
CA GLN A 143 20.52 14.59 7.39
C GLN A 143 19.26 13.78 7.02
N TYR A 144 18.17 14.04 7.72
CA TYR A 144 16.89 13.42 7.41
C TYR A 144 16.10 14.32 6.45
N PRO A 145 15.84 13.91 5.21
CA PRO A 145 14.84 14.59 4.40
C PRO A 145 13.50 14.61 5.14
N VAL A 146 12.84 15.76 5.19
CA VAL A 146 11.55 15.94 5.84
C VAL A 146 10.48 16.12 4.77
N ILE A 147 9.48 15.25 4.78
CA ILE A 147 8.37 15.27 3.83
C ILE A 147 7.09 15.67 4.57
N LYS A 148 6.44 16.74 4.14
CA LYS A 148 5.07 17.06 4.57
C LYS A 148 4.10 16.20 3.77
N ALA A 149 3.46 15.23 4.42
CA ALA A 149 2.57 14.28 3.77
C ALA A 149 1.27 14.96 3.30
N GLU A 150 0.95 14.80 2.03
CA GLU A 150 -0.36 15.10 1.45
C GLU A 150 -1.19 13.81 1.35
N GLU A 151 -0.54 12.71 0.98
CA GLU A 151 -1.12 11.36 0.92
C GLU A 151 -0.25 10.37 1.69
N LEU A 152 -0.87 9.47 2.44
CA LEU A 152 -0.19 8.44 3.20
C LEU A 152 -0.99 7.14 3.14
N TYR A 153 -0.31 6.07 2.75
CA TYR A 153 -0.92 4.75 2.66
C TYR A 153 -0.16 3.71 3.47
N LEU A 154 -0.87 3.08 4.37
CA LEU A 154 -0.35 1.99 5.17
C LEU A 154 -0.70 0.66 4.50
N TRP A 155 0.30 -0.07 4.04
CA TRP A 155 0.11 -1.37 3.40
C TRP A 155 -0.40 -2.42 4.40
N PRO A 156 -1.33 -3.28 3.99
CA PRO A 156 -1.74 -4.42 4.81
C PRO A 156 -0.53 -5.27 5.20
N LYS A 157 -0.57 -5.85 6.41
CA LYS A 157 0.44 -6.81 6.83
C LYS A 157 0.35 -8.04 5.92
N GLU A 158 1.47 -8.41 5.32
CA GLU A 158 1.52 -9.64 4.55
C GLU A 158 1.32 -10.83 5.50
N PRO A 159 0.38 -11.74 5.21
CA PRO A 159 0.29 -12.96 5.97
C PRO A 159 1.61 -13.72 5.80
N LEU A 160 2.13 -14.22 6.90
CA LEU A 160 3.25 -15.17 6.85
C LEU A 160 2.70 -16.45 6.20
N TYR A 161 2.80 -16.55 4.88
CA TYR A 161 2.61 -17.84 4.22
C TYR A 161 3.82 -18.69 4.54
N THR A 162 3.79 -19.35 5.67
CA THR A 162 4.54 -20.58 5.81
C THR A 162 3.91 -21.54 4.82
N ARG A 163 4.48 -21.68 3.62
CA ARG A 163 4.12 -22.81 2.76
C ARG A 163 4.35 -24.04 3.62
N PRO A 164 3.32 -24.89 3.83
CA PRO A 164 3.59 -26.17 4.43
C PRO A 164 4.71 -26.80 3.59
N TYR A 165 5.80 -27.18 4.22
CA TYR A 165 6.80 -28.00 3.58
C TYR A 165 6.11 -29.33 3.29
N TYR A 166 5.58 -29.48 2.07
CA TYR A 166 5.24 -30.79 1.56
C TYR A 166 6.59 -31.41 1.16
N PRO A 167 7.09 -32.40 1.88
CA PRO A 167 8.22 -33.15 1.40
C PRO A 167 7.82 -33.68 0.02
N TYR A 168 8.60 -33.32 -0.98
CA TYR A 168 8.45 -33.84 -2.33
C TYR A 168 8.70 -35.35 -2.22
N TYR A 169 7.64 -36.12 -2.04
CA TYR A 169 7.70 -37.54 -2.16
C TYR A 169 8.00 -37.81 -3.63
N ASP A 170 9.24 -38.20 -3.89
CA ASP A 170 9.71 -38.65 -5.19
C ASP A 170 8.86 -39.84 -5.59
N TYR A 171 7.83 -39.61 -6.37
CA TYR A 171 6.89 -40.64 -6.86
C TYR A 171 7.56 -41.71 -7.74
N TRP A 172 8.84 -41.55 -8.01
CA TRP A 172 9.59 -42.42 -8.89
C TRP A 172 10.29 -43.59 -8.18
N TYR A 173 10.24 -43.72 -6.84
CA TYR A 173 11.03 -44.73 -6.12
C TYR A 173 10.22 -45.78 -5.37
N TYR A 174 8.91 -45.93 -5.60
CA TYR A 174 8.16 -47.07 -5.04
C TYR A 174 7.47 -47.90 -6.10
N PRO A 175 8.14 -48.96 -6.64
CA PRO A 175 7.42 -50.06 -7.27
C PRO A 175 6.80 -50.93 -6.16
N TRP A 176 5.48 -51.04 -6.19
CA TRP A 176 4.74 -52.16 -5.62
C TRP A 176 4.74 -52.38 -4.09
N HIS A 177 4.38 -51.41 -3.24
CA HIS A 177 3.98 -51.72 -1.89
C HIS A 177 2.60 -51.20 -1.55
N ARG A 178 1.69 -52.17 -1.32
CA ARG A 178 0.39 -52.19 -0.70
C ARG A 178 0.21 -51.06 0.32
N TYR A 179 -0.83 -50.26 0.14
CA TYR A 179 -1.31 -49.29 1.12
C TYR A 179 -1.71 -50.00 2.43
N PRO A 180 -1.17 -49.65 3.57
CA PRO A 180 -1.85 -49.91 4.83
C PRO A 180 -2.93 -48.86 4.99
N TYR A 181 -4.13 -49.34 5.21
CA TYR A 181 -5.31 -48.56 5.58
C TYR A 181 -5.02 -47.79 6.89
N TYR A 182 -4.84 -46.48 6.85
CA TYR A 182 -4.85 -45.66 8.04
C TYR A 182 -6.29 -45.16 8.27
N PRO A 183 -6.94 -45.57 9.37
CA PRO A 183 -8.22 -44.99 9.77
C PRO A 183 -7.99 -43.56 10.25
N TYR A 184 -8.82 -42.63 9.77
CA TYR A 184 -8.86 -41.26 10.25
C TYR A 184 -9.09 -41.22 11.75
N PRO A 185 -8.28 -40.48 12.53
CA PRO A 185 -8.63 -40.22 13.90
C PRO A 185 -9.81 -39.27 13.94
N TRP A 186 -10.89 -39.69 14.59
CA TRP A 186 -12.04 -38.88 14.96
C TRP A 186 -11.59 -37.74 15.86
N TYR A 187 -11.86 -36.51 15.51
CA TYR A 187 -11.79 -35.37 16.42
C TYR A 187 -13.06 -35.33 17.22
N PRO A 188 -12.99 -35.49 18.55
CA PRO A 188 -14.10 -35.08 19.43
C PRO A 188 -14.04 -33.56 19.65
N TRP A 189 -15.16 -33.01 19.79
CA TRP A 189 -15.61 -31.66 20.03
C TRP A 189 -14.69 -30.76 20.89
#